data_3c06d61fc616e13c17ab18ae21dfb4f1
#
_entry.id   3c06d61fc616e13c17ab18ae21dfb4f1
#
_cell.length_a   1.000
_cell.length_b   1.000
_cell.length_c   1.000
_cell.angle_alpha   90.00
_cell.angle_beta   90.00
_cell.angle_gamma   90.00
#
_symmetry.space_group_name_H-M   'P 1'
#
loop_
_entity.id
_entity.type
_entity.pdbx_description
1 polymer ?
#
loop_
_entity_poly.entity_id
_entity_poly.type
_entity_poly.pdbx_seq_one_letter_code
_entity_poly.pdbx_strand_id
1 'polypeptide(L)'
;MLDNQLIDTTALNAKTKKLWAMMAPRSGVVMLKGKAGIAKSATCKAIADSVKYNGEKLNFIDLRLSQMDETHFGFPYRKTEKNPDYPSNLEVMYHALPEWFHEAQDVPTLINFEELNRCSQDVQNAALEVLNERTLHGKKLPDHVFMIATGNMGDEDGCNVQEFDNALINRLIMVDFELTYEEWCEYFANENVNSLIVDFLHDNKEQHYYSLKEYLNANEGAPFASPRSWTNLSRSTAVFEDNIREIADFVNTSAQSFVGKHSADAL
;
A
#
# COMPACT_ATOMS: atom_id res chain seq x y z
N MET A 1 -23.42 -14.30 -1.04
CA MET A 1 -23.64 -13.19 -0.11
C MET A 1 -22.65 -13.36 1.02
N LEU A 2 -21.86 -12.35 1.32
CA LEU A 2 -21.00 -12.36 2.51
C LEU A 2 -21.92 -12.48 3.73
N ASP A 3 -21.60 -13.42 4.60
CA ASP A 3 -22.27 -13.52 5.89
C ASP A 3 -21.79 -12.34 6.74
N ASN A 4 -22.54 -11.21 6.69
CA ASN A 4 -22.21 -9.98 7.40
C ASN A 4 -22.05 -10.14 8.92
N GLN A 5 -22.43 -11.32 9.47
CA GLN A 5 -22.24 -11.66 10.88
C GLN A 5 -20.77 -11.99 11.23
N LEU A 6 -19.93 -12.26 10.22
CA LEU A 6 -18.55 -12.68 10.40
C LEU A 6 -17.53 -11.52 10.32
N ILE A 7 -17.96 -10.34 9.82
CA ILE A 7 -17.08 -9.21 9.57
C ILE A 7 -17.47 -8.02 10.46
N ASP A 8 -16.56 -7.60 11.33
CA ASP A 8 -16.68 -6.40 12.14
C ASP A 8 -15.86 -5.25 11.51
N THR A 9 -16.52 -4.16 11.21
CA THR A 9 -15.97 -2.94 10.59
C THR A 9 -16.19 -1.69 11.45
N THR A 10 -16.53 -1.85 12.72
CA THR A 10 -16.87 -0.73 13.62
C THR A 10 -15.72 0.23 13.87
N ALA A 11 -14.48 -0.26 13.76
CA ALA A 11 -13.27 0.55 13.95
C ALA A 11 -12.85 1.34 12.69
N LEU A 12 -13.52 1.16 11.54
CA LEU A 12 -13.24 1.91 10.32
C LEU A 12 -13.82 3.32 10.41
N ASN A 13 -13.03 4.32 10.02
CA ASN A 13 -13.53 5.67 9.81
C ASN A 13 -14.31 5.79 8.48
N ALA A 14 -14.84 6.98 8.19
CA ALA A 14 -15.68 7.21 7.02
C ALA A 14 -15.00 6.87 5.68
N LYS A 15 -13.71 7.20 5.54
CA LYS A 15 -12.91 6.96 4.32
C LYS A 15 -12.60 5.47 4.14
N THR A 16 -12.03 4.84 5.16
CA THR A 16 -11.68 3.42 5.11
C THR A 16 -12.92 2.54 5.01
N LYS A 17 -14.05 2.95 5.58
CA LYS A 17 -15.33 2.27 5.42
C LYS A 17 -15.84 2.29 3.98
N LYS A 18 -15.67 3.42 3.26
CA LYS A 18 -16.00 3.49 1.83
C LYS A 18 -15.12 2.54 1.01
N LEU A 19 -13.81 2.53 1.27
CA LEU A 19 -12.88 1.63 0.59
C LEU A 19 -13.23 0.17 0.86
N TRP A 20 -13.52 -0.17 2.12
CA TRP A 20 -13.96 -1.51 2.49
C TRP A 20 -15.23 -1.93 1.76
N ALA A 21 -16.21 -1.05 1.67
CA ALA A 21 -17.47 -1.34 0.97
C ALA A 21 -17.28 -1.65 -0.53
N MET A 22 -16.24 -1.10 -1.16
CA MET A 22 -15.88 -1.43 -2.54
C MET A 22 -15.10 -2.76 -2.64
N MET A 23 -14.27 -3.09 -1.65
CA MET A 23 -13.46 -4.31 -1.64
C MET A 23 -14.24 -5.55 -1.22
N ALA A 24 -15.12 -5.42 -0.23
CA ALA A 24 -15.80 -6.53 0.42
C ALA A 24 -16.61 -7.42 -0.54
N PRO A 25 -17.29 -6.89 -1.58
CA PRO A 25 -18.01 -7.71 -2.56
C PRO A 25 -17.11 -8.58 -3.43
N ARG A 26 -15.81 -8.27 -3.52
CA ARG A 26 -14.81 -8.98 -4.35
C ARG A 26 -15.18 -9.02 -5.85
N SER A 27 -15.98 -8.07 -6.31
CA SER A 27 -16.38 -7.93 -7.72
C SER A 27 -15.31 -7.27 -8.59
N GLY A 28 -14.24 -6.80 -7.99
CA GLY A 28 -13.07 -6.19 -8.60
C GLY A 28 -12.06 -5.83 -7.50
N VAL A 29 -10.87 -5.46 -7.90
CA VAL A 29 -9.82 -5.02 -6.97
C VAL A 29 -9.79 -3.50 -6.92
N VAL A 30 -9.92 -2.91 -5.72
CA VAL A 30 -9.78 -1.47 -5.53
C VAL A 30 -8.33 -1.08 -5.74
N MET A 31 -8.10 -0.12 -6.64
CA MET A 31 -6.79 0.47 -6.93
C MET A 31 -6.74 1.91 -6.41
N LEU A 32 -5.95 2.17 -5.38
CA LEU A 32 -5.70 3.52 -4.87
C LEU A 32 -4.64 4.19 -5.72
N LYS A 33 -5.04 5.12 -6.58
CA LYS A 33 -4.14 5.96 -7.37
C LYS A 33 -3.95 7.29 -6.68
N GLY A 34 -2.71 7.72 -6.48
CA GLY A 34 -2.45 8.98 -5.79
C GLY A 34 -0.96 9.28 -5.68
N LYS A 35 -0.66 10.53 -5.31
CA LYS A 35 0.70 11.08 -5.23
C LYS A 35 1.63 10.25 -4.34
N ALA A 36 2.94 10.39 -4.55
CA ALA A 36 3.94 9.75 -3.71
C ALA A 36 3.90 10.30 -2.27
N GLY A 37 4.06 9.44 -1.26
CA GLY A 37 4.17 9.86 0.15
C GLY A 37 2.86 10.21 0.86
N ILE A 38 1.68 10.03 0.22
CA ILE A 38 0.36 10.33 0.82
C ILE A 38 -0.24 9.18 1.63
N ALA A 39 0.57 8.24 2.11
CA ALA A 39 0.17 7.14 2.99
C ALA A 39 -0.82 6.11 2.41
N LYS A 40 -0.81 5.83 1.09
CA LYS A 40 -1.67 4.81 0.47
C LYS A 40 -1.53 3.44 1.16
N SER A 41 -0.32 2.89 1.24
CA SER A 41 -0.04 1.58 1.86
C SER A 41 -0.33 1.57 3.36
N ALA A 42 -0.06 2.69 4.06
CA ALA A 42 -0.42 2.84 5.47
C ALA A 42 -1.93 2.79 5.69
N THR A 43 -2.73 3.37 4.77
CA THR A 43 -4.19 3.27 4.80
C THR A 43 -4.65 1.84 4.57
N CYS A 44 -4.04 1.10 3.64
CA CYS A 44 -4.34 -0.32 3.43
C CYS A 44 -4.08 -1.14 4.70
N LYS A 45 -2.93 -0.91 5.36
CA LYS A 45 -2.60 -1.54 6.64
C LYS A 45 -3.59 -1.16 7.75
N ALA A 46 -3.97 0.12 7.85
CA ALA A 46 -4.96 0.57 8.83
C ALA A 46 -6.33 -0.11 8.65
N ILE A 47 -6.74 -0.40 7.40
CA ILE A 47 -7.94 -1.19 7.12
C ILE A 47 -7.77 -2.61 7.68
N ALA A 48 -6.65 -3.29 7.40
CA ALA A 48 -6.41 -4.64 7.90
C ALA A 48 -6.41 -4.71 9.44
N ASP A 49 -5.77 -3.73 10.09
CA ASP A 49 -5.71 -3.63 11.56
C ASP A 49 -7.08 -3.33 12.20
N SER A 50 -8.01 -2.70 11.46
CA SER A 50 -9.32 -2.26 11.95
C SER A 50 -10.46 -3.22 11.65
N VAL A 51 -10.33 -4.03 10.58
CA VAL A 51 -11.34 -5.02 10.21
C VAL A 51 -11.09 -6.33 10.95
N LYS A 52 -12.16 -6.94 11.46
CA LYS A 52 -12.09 -8.28 12.04
C LYS A 52 -12.96 -9.25 11.25
N TYR A 53 -12.42 -10.42 10.99
CA TYR A 53 -13.11 -11.55 10.40
C TYR A 53 -13.18 -12.68 11.43
N ASN A 54 -14.38 -13.12 11.80
CA ASN A 54 -14.59 -14.07 12.91
C ASN A 54 -13.97 -13.62 14.25
N GLY A 55 -13.89 -12.32 14.50
CA GLY A 55 -13.29 -11.77 15.73
C GLY A 55 -11.79 -11.55 15.68
N GLU A 56 -11.08 -12.04 14.67
CA GLU A 56 -9.64 -11.87 14.47
C GLU A 56 -9.36 -10.74 13.47
N LYS A 57 -8.29 -9.97 13.70
CA LYS A 57 -7.82 -8.96 12.74
C LYS A 57 -7.36 -9.64 11.45
N LEU A 58 -7.47 -8.92 10.33
CA LEU A 58 -6.90 -9.41 9.08
C LEU A 58 -5.36 -9.40 9.17
N ASN A 59 -4.75 -10.49 8.70
CA ASN A 59 -3.33 -10.46 8.37
C ASN A 59 -3.10 -9.50 7.19
N PHE A 60 -1.96 -8.82 7.15
CA PHE A 60 -1.62 -7.88 6.10
C PHE A 60 -0.39 -8.33 5.34
N ILE A 61 -0.58 -8.66 4.08
CA ILE A 61 0.50 -9.03 3.15
C ILE A 61 0.72 -7.87 2.18
N ASP A 62 1.92 -7.31 2.17
CA ASP A 62 2.31 -6.19 1.31
C ASP A 62 3.26 -6.66 0.21
N LEU A 63 2.72 -6.87 -0.99
CA LEU A 63 3.47 -7.33 -2.16
C LEU A 63 3.98 -6.12 -2.94
N ARG A 64 5.25 -5.78 -2.78
CA ARG A 64 5.92 -4.66 -3.47
C ARG A 64 6.31 -5.05 -4.88
N LEU A 65 5.38 -4.94 -5.80
CA LEU A 65 5.51 -5.43 -7.18
C LEU A 65 6.67 -4.79 -7.93
N SER A 66 7.02 -3.54 -7.63
CA SER A 66 8.20 -2.87 -8.22
C SER A 66 9.55 -3.52 -7.87
N GLN A 67 9.58 -4.40 -6.85
CA GLN A 67 10.75 -5.13 -6.40
C GLN A 67 10.67 -6.64 -6.73
N MET A 68 9.64 -7.06 -7.46
CA MET A 68 9.38 -8.46 -7.80
C MET A 68 9.65 -8.75 -9.28
N ASP A 69 9.87 -10.03 -9.57
CA ASP A 69 9.83 -10.64 -10.88
C ASP A 69 8.71 -11.71 -10.93
N GLU A 70 8.47 -12.30 -12.10
CA GLU A 70 7.41 -13.29 -12.29
C GLU A 70 7.60 -14.56 -11.42
N THR A 71 8.80 -14.88 -10.98
CA THR A 71 9.07 -16.06 -10.13
C THR A 71 8.50 -15.91 -8.73
N HIS A 72 8.23 -14.67 -8.28
CA HIS A 72 7.53 -14.39 -7.02
C HIS A 72 6.04 -14.76 -7.04
N PHE A 73 5.51 -15.06 -8.23
CA PHE A 73 4.16 -15.59 -8.42
C PHE A 73 4.12 -17.11 -8.63
N GLY A 74 5.27 -17.76 -8.77
CA GLY A 74 5.40 -19.20 -8.83
C GLY A 74 6.62 -19.64 -9.62
N PHE A 75 7.27 -20.68 -9.15
CA PHE A 75 8.47 -21.20 -9.77
C PHE A 75 8.20 -22.57 -10.42
N PRO A 76 8.43 -22.74 -11.75
CA PRO A 76 8.18 -23.99 -12.41
C PRO A 76 9.20 -25.07 -11.99
N TYR A 77 8.70 -26.26 -11.70
CA TYR A 77 9.55 -27.43 -11.43
C TYR A 77 8.99 -28.68 -12.12
N ARG A 78 9.86 -29.65 -12.40
CA ARG A 78 9.48 -30.92 -13.01
C ARG A 78 9.32 -32.01 -11.94
N LYS A 79 8.32 -32.84 -12.13
CA LYS A 79 8.10 -34.04 -11.33
C LYS A 79 7.78 -35.21 -12.24
N THR A 80 8.43 -36.35 -11.99
CA THR A 80 8.14 -37.61 -12.70
C THR A 80 6.96 -38.28 -12.03
N GLU A 81 5.91 -38.54 -12.77
CA GLU A 81 4.72 -39.25 -12.31
C GLU A 81 4.52 -40.56 -13.03
N LYS A 82 3.92 -41.53 -12.32
CA LYS A 82 3.51 -42.80 -12.95
C LYS A 82 2.35 -42.55 -13.88
N ASN A 83 2.47 -42.98 -15.11
CA ASN A 83 1.38 -42.97 -16.07
C ASN A 83 0.57 -44.26 -15.93
N PRO A 84 -0.73 -44.21 -15.53
CA PRO A 84 -1.54 -45.41 -15.39
C PRO A 84 -1.86 -46.07 -16.73
N ASP A 85 -1.80 -45.34 -17.84
CA ASP A 85 -2.23 -45.82 -19.17
C ASP A 85 -1.07 -46.24 -20.07
N TYR A 86 0.19 -45.93 -19.66
CA TYR A 86 1.37 -46.22 -20.47
C TYR A 86 2.54 -46.75 -19.62
N PRO A 87 3.41 -47.60 -20.17
CA PRO A 87 4.57 -48.16 -19.43
C PRO A 87 5.65 -47.12 -19.11
N SER A 88 5.63 -45.95 -19.74
CA SER A 88 6.59 -44.87 -19.50
C SER A 88 6.05 -43.85 -18.45
N ASN A 89 6.93 -43.39 -17.58
CA ASN A 89 6.62 -42.28 -16.70
C ASN A 89 6.42 -40.99 -17.48
N LEU A 90 5.53 -40.11 -16.95
CA LEU A 90 5.32 -38.77 -17.46
C LEU A 90 6.19 -37.77 -16.71
N GLU A 91 6.85 -36.88 -17.45
CA GLU A 91 7.39 -35.66 -16.86
C GLU A 91 6.34 -34.57 -16.89
N VAL A 92 5.93 -34.14 -15.71
CA VAL A 92 4.88 -33.09 -15.56
C VAL A 92 5.51 -31.83 -14.97
N MET A 93 5.15 -30.68 -15.55
CA MET A 93 5.55 -29.38 -15.02
C MET A 93 4.54 -28.93 -13.96
N TYR A 94 5.05 -28.59 -12.79
CA TYR A 94 4.29 -27.98 -11.70
C TYR A 94 4.86 -26.61 -11.39
N HIS A 95 4.11 -25.81 -10.60
CA HIS A 95 4.57 -24.56 -10.05
C HIS A 95 4.60 -24.64 -8.52
N ALA A 96 5.75 -24.35 -7.93
CA ALA A 96 5.87 -24.11 -6.50
C ALA A 96 5.21 -22.75 -6.22
N LEU A 97 4.24 -22.75 -5.31
CA LEU A 97 3.52 -21.52 -4.94
C LEU A 97 4.35 -20.70 -3.94
N PRO A 98 4.27 -19.37 -3.99
CA PRO A 98 5.00 -18.49 -3.08
C PRO A 98 4.46 -18.56 -1.66
N GLU A 99 5.31 -18.17 -0.69
CA GLU A 99 4.99 -18.17 0.73
C GLU A 99 3.76 -17.32 1.05
N TRP A 100 3.65 -16.13 0.46
CA TRP A 100 2.51 -15.23 0.66
C TRP A 100 1.16 -15.88 0.29
N PHE A 101 1.16 -16.75 -0.74
CA PHE A 101 -0.05 -17.46 -1.16
C PHE A 101 -0.44 -18.53 -0.16
N HIS A 102 0.56 -19.26 0.39
CA HIS A 102 0.32 -20.24 1.45
C HIS A 102 -0.18 -19.59 2.73
N GLU A 103 0.46 -18.49 3.14
CA GLU A 103 0.05 -17.72 4.31
C GLU A 103 -1.42 -17.26 4.19
N ALA A 104 -1.82 -16.79 3.02
CA ALA A 104 -3.20 -16.36 2.74
C ALA A 104 -4.22 -17.51 2.71
N GLN A 105 -3.80 -18.80 2.63
CA GLN A 105 -4.71 -19.93 2.72
C GLN A 105 -5.22 -20.16 4.14
N ASP A 106 -4.41 -19.89 5.14
CA ASP A 106 -4.63 -20.34 6.51
C ASP A 106 -5.33 -19.29 7.37
N VAL A 107 -5.14 -18.00 7.08
CA VAL A 107 -5.64 -16.90 7.92
C VAL A 107 -6.37 -15.83 7.11
N PRO A 108 -7.39 -15.16 7.69
CA PRO A 108 -8.06 -14.03 7.07
C PRO A 108 -7.06 -12.94 6.73
N THR A 109 -6.98 -12.55 5.46
CA THR A 109 -5.88 -11.73 4.95
C THR A 109 -6.37 -10.60 4.06
N LEU A 110 -5.74 -9.43 4.17
CA LEU A 110 -5.76 -8.37 3.18
C LEU A 110 -4.41 -8.34 2.45
N ILE A 111 -4.42 -8.62 1.14
CA ILE A 111 -3.24 -8.53 0.28
C ILE A 111 -3.25 -7.15 -0.39
N ASN A 112 -2.17 -6.39 -0.21
CA ASN A 112 -1.90 -5.15 -0.93
C ASN A 112 -0.92 -5.41 -2.07
N PHE A 113 -1.33 -5.16 -3.31
CA PHE A 113 -0.47 -5.15 -4.50
C PHE A 113 0.13 -3.75 -4.66
N GLU A 114 1.27 -3.50 -3.97
CA GLU A 114 1.88 -2.19 -3.90
C GLU A 114 2.63 -1.84 -5.19
N GLU A 115 2.44 -0.60 -5.64
CA GLU A 115 3.09 -0.04 -6.84
C GLU A 115 2.79 -0.84 -8.13
N LEU A 116 1.54 -1.31 -8.30
CA LEU A 116 1.10 -2.12 -9.45
C LEU A 116 1.42 -1.47 -10.81
N ASN A 117 1.43 -0.15 -10.90
CA ASN A 117 1.80 0.57 -12.12
C ASN A 117 3.30 0.91 -12.24
N ARG A 118 4.15 0.40 -11.33
CA ARG A 118 5.61 0.60 -11.39
C ARG A 118 6.40 -0.68 -11.62
N CYS A 119 5.74 -1.83 -11.61
CA CYS A 119 6.38 -3.10 -11.90
C CYS A 119 6.50 -3.35 -13.42
N SER A 120 7.29 -4.33 -13.80
CA SER A 120 7.42 -4.75 -15.20
C SER A 120 6.10 -5.32 -15.74
N GLN A 121 5.95 -5.34 -17.07
CA GLN A 121 4.78 -5.94 -17.71
C GLN A 121 4.62 -7.43 -17.38
N ASP A 122 5.73 -8.15 -17.21
CA ASP A 122 5.72 -9.58 -16.86
C ASP A 122 5.14 -9.81 -15.47
N VAL A 123 5.51 -8.95 -14.50
CA VAL A 123 4.93 -8.97 -13.15
C VAL A 123 3.46 -8.58 -13.15
N GLN A 124 3.08 -7.56 -13.95
CA GLN A 124 1.64 -7.22 -14.13
C GLN A 124 0.86 -8.40 -14.67
N ASN A 125 1.37 -9.08 -15.70
CA ASN A 125 0.75 -10.25 -16.29
C ASN A 125 0.64 -11.41 -15.30
N ALA A 126 1.68 -11.66 -14.51
CA ALA A 126 1.65 -12.70 -13.46
C ALA A 126 0.62 -12.38 -12.36
N ALA A 127 0.48 -11.10 -11.99
CA ALA A 127 -0.52 -10.66 -11.02
C ALA A 127 -1.96 -10.73 -11.55
N LEU A 128 -2.16 -10.65 -12.88
CA LEU A 128 -3.49 -10.61 -13.49
C LEU A 128 -4.35 -11.81 -13.13
N GLU A 129 -3.81 -13.02 -13.09
CA GLU A 129 -4.56 -14.22 -12.71
C GLU A 129 -5.15 -14.07 -11.30
N VAL A 130 -4.32 -13.59 -10.36
CA VAL A 130 -4.76 -13.39 -8.97
C VAL A 130 -5.78 -12.27 -8.85
N LEU A 131 -5.52 -11.14 -9.50
CA LEU A 131 -6.40 -9.97 -9.44
C LEU A 131 -7.77 -10.26 -10.08
N ASN A 132 -7.81 -11.08 -11.12
CA ASN A 132 -9.01 -11.41 -11.87
C ASN A 132 -9.81 -12.55 -11.30
N GLU A 133 -9.14 -13.69 -11.19
CA GLU A 133 -9.78 -14.99 -10.97
C GLU A 133 -9.64 -15.44 -9.53
N ARG A 134 -8.86 -14.72 -8.75
CA ARG A 134 -8.49 -15.10 -7.39
C ARG A 134 -7.86 -16.50 -7.36
N THR A 135 -7.08 -16.80 -8.41
CA THR A 135 -6.33 -18.06 -8.54
C THR A 135 -4.86 -17.78 -8.83
N LEU A 136 -4.02 -18.73 -8.52
CA LEU A 136 -2.62 -18.74 -8.89
C LEU A 136 -2.24 -20.15 -9.32
N HIS A 137 -1.87 -20.32 -10.60
CA HIS A 137 -1.64 -21.63 -11.21
C HIS A 137 -2.77 -22.63 -10.93
N GLY A 138 -4.02 -22.17 -11.07
CA GLY A 138 -5.23 -22.94 -10.85
C GLY A 138 -5.57 -23.22 -9.37
N LYS A 139 -4.83 -22.67 -8.41
CA LYS A 139 -5.16 -22.76 -6.98
C LYS A 139 -5.91 -21.53 -6.56
N LYS A 140 -7.07 -21.70 -5.94
CA LYS A 140 -7.98 -20.63 -5.56
C LYS A 140 -7.60 -20.01 -4.21
N LEU A 141 -7.64 -18.69 -4.11
CA LEU A 141 -7.59 -17.97 -2.84
C LEU A 141 -8.93 -18.15 -2.09
N PRO A 142 -8.87 -18.39 -0.78
CA PRO A 142 -10.06 -18.53 0.06
C PRO A 142 -10.94 -17.27 0.09
N ASP A 143 -12.19 -17.45 0.53
CA ASP A 143 -13.15 -16.34 0.64
C ASP A 143 -12.84 -15.36 1.77
N HIS A 144 -11.97 -15.71 2.72
CA HIS A 144 -11.50 -14.80 3.76
C HIS A 144 -10.32 -13.91 3.32
N VAL A 145 -9.88 -14.02 2.06
CA VAL A 145 -8.84 -13.15 1.48
C VAL A 145 -9.47 -11.98 0.76
N PHE A 146 -9.00 -10.78 1.08
CA PHE A 146 -9.36 -9.51 0.43
C PHE A 146 -8.15 -8.97 -0.31
N MET A 147 -8.37 -8.17 -1.35
CA MET A 147 -7.30 -7.62 -2.18
C MET A 147 -7.53 -6.13 -2.41
N ILE A 148 -6.43 -5.38 -2.36
CA ILE A 148 -6.35 -3.98 -2.71
C ILE A 148 -5.07 -3.75 -3.50
N ALA A 149 -5.03 -2.75 -4.36
CA ALA A 149 -3.81 -2.35 -5.06
C ALA A 149 -3.52 -0.88 -4.82
N THR A 150 -2.25 -0.49 -4.93
CA THR A 150 -1.83 0.91 -4.87
C THR A 150 -0.96 1.25 -6.08
N GLY A 151 -0.98 2.52 -6.49
CA GLY A 151 -0.14 3.04 -7.56
C GLY A 151 0.07 4.54 -7.46
N ASN A 152 1.02 5.04 -8.24
CA ASN A 152 1.38 6.44 -8.30
C ASN A 152 0.69 7.16 -9.49
N MET A 153 0.76 8.51 -9.53
CA MET A 153 0.10 9.33 -10.55
C MET A 153 0.87 9.35 -11.89
N GLY A 154 2.15 8.98 -11.88
CA GLY A 154 3.01 9.03 -13.07
C GLY A 154 3.73 10.37 -13.19
N ASP A 155 3.68 10.98 -14.39
CA ASP A 155 4.38 12.23 -14.67
C ASP A 155 3.99 13.37 -13.73
N GLU A 156 2.76 13.35 -13.21
CA GLU A 156 2.28 14.38 -12.28
C GLU A 156 3.02 14.38 -10.93
N ASP A 157 3.59 13.24 -10.54
CA ASP A 157 4.35 13.09 -9.29
C ASP A 157 5.82 12.69 -9.52
N GLY A 158 6.31 12.83 -10.77
CA GLY A 158 7.68 12.50 -11.15
C GLY A 158 8.02 11.01 -11.06
N CYS A 159 7.01 10.15 -10.98
CA CYS A 159 7.20 8.71 -10.91
C CYS A 159 7.13 8.09 -12.31
N ASN A 160 8.12 7.26 -12.64
CA ASN A 160 8.04 6.43 -13.84
C ASN A 160 7.01 5.32 -13.61
N VAL A 161 5.94 5.29 -14.39
CA VAL A 161 4.86 4.31 -14.33
C VAL A 161 4.62 3.66 -15.69
N GLN A 162 4.16 2.39 -15.66
CA GLN A 162 3.69 1.67 -16.83
C GLN A 162 2.20 1.96 -17.04
N GLU A 163 1.79 2.13 -18.29
CA GLU A 163 0.39 2.20 -18.62
C GLU A 163 -0.26 0.81 -18.45
N PHE A 164 -1.46 0.80 -17.89
CA PHE A 164 -2.25 -0.41 -17.80
C PHE A 164 -2.95 -0.68 -19.16
N ASP A 165 -2.99 -1.93 -19.54
CA ASP A 165 -3.84 -2.33 -20.65
C ASP A 165 -5.34 -2.25 -20.29
N ASN A 166 -6.20 -2.21 -21.31
CA ASN A 166 -7.64 -2.12 -21.11
C ASN A 166 -8.22 -3.33 -20.36
N ALA A 167 -7.56 -4.48 -20.45
CA ALA A 167 -8.00 -5.68 -19.76
C ALA A 167 -7.79 -5.55 -18.25
N LEU A 168 -6.68 -5.00 -17.81
CA LEU A 168 -6.39 -4.72 -16.40
C LEU A 168 -7.29 -3.59 -15.87
N ILE A 169 -7.45 -2.49 -16.63
CA ILE A 169 -8.29 -1.35 -16.23
C ILE A 169 -9.73 -1.79 -15.94
N ASN A 170 -10.32 -2.64 -16.79
CA ASN A 170 -11.69 -3.12 -16.60
C ASN A 170 -11.91 -3.99 -15.35
N ARG A 171 -10.84 -4.43 -14.71
CA ARG A 171 -10.87 -5.29 -13.51
C ARG A 171 -10.55 -4.55 -12.22
N LEU A 172 -10.07 -3.32 -12.36
CA LEU A 172 -9.74 -2.45 -11.24
C LEU A 172 -10.88 -1.45 -10.98
N ILE A 173 -11.18 -1.26 -9.72
CA ILE A 173 -12.03 -0.16 -9.24
C ILE A 173 -11.08 1.00 -8.92
N MET A 174 -10.88 1.89 -9.90
CA MET A 174 -9.95 3.02 -9.77
C MET A 174 -10.49 4.05 -8.79
N VAL A 175 -9.70 4.39 -7.78
CA VAL A 175 -10.03 5.40 -6.77
C VAL A 175 -8.88 6.39 -6.70
N ASP A 176 -9.15 7.65 -7.04
CA ASP A 176 -8.21 8.73 -6.79
C ASP A 176 -8.12 8.96 -5.28
N PHE A 177 -6.93 8.68 -4.75
CA PHE A 177 -6.69 8.72 -3.31
C PHE A 177 -5.95 9.99 -2.94
N GLU A 178 -6.56 10.73 -2.03
CA GLU A 178 -5.96 11.90 -1.38
C GLU A 178 -6.02 11.70 0.13
N LEU A 179 -5.07 12.28 0.84
CA LEU A 179 -5.06 12.33 2.30
C LEU A 179 -5.00 13.81 2.69
N THR A 180 -6.09 14.33 3.25
CA THR A 180 -6.13 15.70 3.75
C THR A 180 -5.32 15.83 5.05
N TYR A 181 -4.97 17.07 5.43
CA TYR A 181 -4.31 17.33 6.71
C TYR A 181 -5.16 16.83 7.89
N GLU A 182 -6.47 17.06 7.86
CA GLU A 182 -7.40 16.63 8.89
C GLU A 182 -7.44 15.11 9.04
N GLU A 183 -7.51 14.39 7.91
CA GLU A 183 -7.45 12.94 7.89
C GLU A 183 -6.08 12.42 8.37
N TRP A 184 -4.99 13.09 8.00
CA TRP A 184 -3.65 12.75 8.50
C TRP A 184 -3.56 12.91 10.02
N CYS A 185 -4.10 13.99 10.58
CA CYS A 185 -4.17 14.18 12.02
C CYS A 185 -5.00 13.07 12.70
N GLU A 186 -6.15 12.70 12.12
CA GLU A 186 -7.00 11.64 12.66
C GLU A 186 -6.29 10.27 12.68
N TYR A 187 -5.54 9.95 11.63
CA TYR A 187 -4.85 8.65 11.49
C TYR A 187 -3.55 8.56 12.27
N PHE A 188 -2.76 9.64 12.30
CA PHE A 188 -1.38 9.60 12.74
C PHE A 188 -1.12 10.43 14.00
N ALA A 189 -1.98 11.40 14.36
CA ALA A 189 -1.83 12.20 15.58
C ALA A 189 -1.92 11.34 16.85
N ASN A 190 -2.61 10.20 16.79
CA ASN A 190 -2.65 9.23 17.88
C ASN A 190 -1.36 8.40 18.03
N GLU A 191 -0.40 8.51 17.10
CA GLU A 191 0.85 7.76 17.08
C GLU A 191 2.07 8.61 17.51
N ASN A 192 1.95 9.42 18.56
CA ASN A 192 3.05 10.25 19.06
C ASN A 192 3.61 11.24 18.02
N VAL A 193 2.75 11.91 17.29
CA VAL A 193 3.16 13.02 16.43
C VAL A 193 3.46 14.24 17.31
N ASN A 194 4.63 14.83 17.11
CA ASN A 194 5.07 16.00 17.87
C ASN A 194 4.10 17.18 17.64
N SER A 195 3.57 17.75 18.73
CA SER A 195 2.56 18.83 18.68
C SER A 195 3.06 20.07 17.94
N LEU A 196 4.35 20.40 18.02
CA LEU A 196 4.94 21.54 17.31
C LEU A 196 4.77 21.42 15.79
N ILE A 197 4.93 20.20 15.25
CA ILE A 197 4.74 19.94 13.82
C ILE A 197 3.25 20.04 13.45
N VAL A 198 2.37 19.50 14.30
CA VAL A 198 0.92 19.57 14.10
C VAL A 198 0.46 21.01 14.11
N ASP A 199 0.91 21.81 15.08
CA ASP A 199 0.55 23.23 15.24
C ASP A 199 1.06 24.05 14.04
N PHE A 200 2.32 23.84 13.61
CA PHE A 200 2.86 24.49 12.42
C PHE A 200 2.01 24.18 11.17
N LEU A 201 1.71 22.90 10.94
CA LEU A 201 0.92 22.48 9.78
C LEU A 201 -0.53 22.93 9.85
N HIS A 202 -1.08 23.09 11.05
CA HIS A 202 -2.43 23.61 11.23
C HIS A 202 -2.58 25.00 10.57
N ASP A 203 -1.60 25.86 10.76
CA ASP A 203 -1.62 27.23 10.26
C ASP A 203 -1.10 27.35 8.82
N ASN A 204 -0.29 26.40 8.37
CA ASN A 204 0.47 26.47 7.11
C ASN A 204 0.19 25.33 6.13
N LYS A 205 -0.88 24.55 6.32
CA LYS A 205 -1.16 23.31 5.55
C LYS A 205 -1.26 23.53 4.04
N GLU A 206 -1.84 24.63 3.60
CA GLU A 206 -2.03 24.93 2.16
C GLU A 206 -0.71 24.97 1.37
N GLN A 207 0.38 25.39 2.03
CA GLN A 207 1.67 25.58 1.40
C GLN A 207 2.68 24.47 1.74
N HIS A 208 2.58 23.89 2.94
CA HIS A 208 3.64 23.05 3.49
C HIS A 208 3.24 21.60 3.77
N TYR A 209 1.95 21.25 3.76
CA TYR A 209 1.53 19.87 3.98
C TYR A 209 1.99 18.95 2.85
N TYR A 210 1.92 19.43 1.60
CA TYR A 210 2.40 18.70 0.43
C TYR A 210 3.01 19.65 -0.62
N SER A 211 4.32 19.63 -0.80
CA SER A 211 5.07 20.60 -1.63
C SER A 211 5.80 19.97 -2.82
N LEU A 212 5.28 18.89 -3.39
CA LEU A 212 5.91 18.20 -4.53
C LEU A 212 6.08 19.12 -5.75
N LYS A 213 5.13 20.03 -5.99
CA LYS A 213 5.20 20.95 -7.14
C LYS A 213 6.40 21.90 -7.05
N GLU A 214 6.67 22.42 -5.87
CA GLU A 214 7.82 23.26 -5.57
C GLU A 214 9.12 22.48 -5.72
N TYR A 215 9.11 21.22 -5.27
CA TYR A 215 10.25 20.31 -5.43
C TYR A 215 10.58 20.03 -6.90
N LEU A 216 9.62 19.67 -7.73
CA LEU A 216 9.82 19.39 -9.16
C LEU A 216 10.34 20.61 -9.92
N ASN A 217 9.98 21.80 -9.46
CA ASN A 217 10.44 23.07 -10.06
C ASN A 217 11.83 23.51 -9.57
N ALA A 218 12.25 23.08 -8.39
CA ALA A 218 13.44 23.62 -7.73
C ALA A 218 14.70 22.75 -7.86
N ASN A 219 14.59 21.43 -7.65
CA ASN A 219 15.76 20.53 -7.66
C ASN A 219 15.34 19.06 -7.83
N GLU A 220 15.87 18.38 -8.83
CA GLU A 220 15.78 16.93 -8.92
C GLU A 220 16.55 16.28 -7.75
N GLY A 221 15.91 15.34 -7.03
CA GLY A 221 16.56 14.53 -5.98
C GLY A 221 16.58 15.12 -4.57
N ALA A 222 16.00 16.31 -4.33
CA ALA A 222 15.87 16.85 -2.97
C ALA A 222 14.63 16.31 -2.23
N PRO A 223 14.61 16.25 -0.90
CA PRO A 223 13.40 15.94 -0.12
C PRO A 223 12.32 17.00 -0.33
N PHE A 224 11.05 16.57 -0.17
CA PHE A 224 9.90 17.47 -0.24
C PHE A 224 8.89 17.16 0.88
N ALA A 225 8.10 18.15 1.26
CA ALA A 225 7.06 17.99 2.26
C ALA A 225 5.94 17.07 1.75
N SER A 226 5.59 16.09 2.56
CA SER A 226 4.51 15.13 2.34
C SER A 226 4.05 14.55 3.69
N PRO A 227 2.87 13.95 3.79
CA PRO A 227 2.43 13.24 4.99
C PRO A 227 3.48 12.28 5.55
N ARG A 228 4.16 11.53 4.67
CA ARG A 228 5.25 10.60 5.05
C ARG A 228 6.44 11.33 5.66
N SER A 229 6.92 12.39 5.01
CA SER A 229 8.10 13.11 5.48
C SER A 229 7.84 13.84 6.79
N TRP A 230 6.66 14.42 6.99
CA TRP A 230 6.25 15.02 8.26
C TRP A 230 6.14 13.99 9.38
N THR A 231 5.56 12.83 9.09
CA THR A 231 5.49 11.71 10.04
C THR A 231 6.90 11.23 10.43
N ASN A 232 7.82 11.12 9.47
CA ASN A 232 9.20 10.72 9.74
C ASN A 232 9.94 11.75 10.57
N LEU A 233 9.83 13.04 10.26
CA LEU A 233 10.41 14.11 11.07
C LEU A 233 9.88 14.05 12.51
N SER A 234 8.57 13.94 12.66
CA SER A 234 7.95 13.83 13.98
C SER A 234 8.43 12.60 14.78
N ARG A 235 8.47 11.43 14.16
CA ARG A 235 8.98 10.21 14.83
C ARG A 235 10.44 10.35 15.25
N SER A 236 11.25 11.07 14.45
CA SER A 236 12.65 11.31 14.78
C SER A 236 12.82 12.21 16.02
N THR A 237 11.84 13.05 16.37
CA THR A 237 11.89 13.86 17.58
C THR A 237 11.58 13.06 18.86
N ALA A 238 10.99 11.87 18.75
CA ALA A 238 10.60 11.06 19.91
C ALA A 238 11.79 10.61 20.79
N VAL A 239 12.99 10.56 20.22
CA VAL A 239 14.21 10.23 20.98
C VAL A 239 14.58 11.27 22.04
N PHE A 240 14.11 12.50 21.90
CA PHE A 240 14.38 13.60 22.81
C PHE A 240 13.33 13.71 23.93
N GLU A 241 12.37 12.78 23.98
CA GLU A 241 11.26 12.76 24.94
C GLU A 241 10.53 14.12 24.93
N ASP A 242 10.37 14.75 26.10
CA ASP A 242 9.72 16.06 26.26
C ASP A 242 10.70 17.24 26.30
N ASN A 243 11.96 17.04 25.88
CA ASN A 243 12.98 18.09 25.89
C ASN A 243 12.78 19.05 24.70
N ILE A 244 11.94 20.05 24.88
CA ILE A 244 11.55 21.04 23.85
C ILE A 244 12.78 21.72 23.22
N ARG A 245 13.87 21.95 23.97
CA ARG A 245 15.08 22.61 23.44
C ARG A 245 15.81 21.71 22.46
N GLU A 246 16.00 20.45 22.82
CA GLU A 246 16.66 19.48 21.94
C GLU A 246 15.79 19.17 20.71
N ILE A 247 14.47 19.08 20.86
CA ILE A 247 13.54 18.95 19.75
C ILE A 247 13.66 20.14 18.79
N ALA A 248 13.61 21.38 19.31
CA ALA A 248 13.73 22.58 18.50
C ALA A 248 15.07 22.66 17.77
N ASP A 249 16.19 22.35 18.46
CA ASP A 249 17.52 22.32 17.86
C ASP A 249 17.63 21.26 16.76
N PHE A 250 17.11 20.07 17.00
CA PHE A 250 17.06 18.99 16.00
C PHE A 250 16.20 19.40 14.78
N VAL A 251 15.02 19.95 14.99
CA VAL A 251 14.13 20.40 13.90
C VAL A 251 14.83 21.49 13.09
N ASN A 252 15.38 22.53 13.72
CA ASN A 252 16.09 23.62 13.04
C ASN A 252 17.28 23.14 12.22
N THR A 253 17.98 22.12 12.65
CA THR A 253 19.19 21.62 11.95
C THR A 253 18.90 20.52 10.94
N SER A 254 17.79 19.78 11.07
CA SER A 254 17.55 18.55 10.32
C SER A 254 16.29 18.57 9.46
N ALA A 255 15.33 19.49 9.67
CA ALA A 255 14.05 19.50 8.97
C ALA A 255 14.21 19.50 7.44
N GLN A 256 15.19 20.23 6.91
CA GLN A 256 15.49 20.27 5.47
C GLN A 256 15.72 18.87 4.88
N SER A 257 16.33 17.96 5.64
CA SER A 257 16.60 16.58 5.20
C SER A 257 15.34 15.71 5.11
N PHE A 258 14.23 16.15 5.71
CA PHE A 258 12.95 15.43 5.69
C PHE A 258 11.94 16.07 4.74
N VAL A 259 11.71 17.38 4.89
CA VAL A 259 10.60 18.10 4.25
C VAL A 259 11.05 19.08 3.17
N GLY A 260 12.34 19.10 2.88
CA GLY A 260 12.94 20.03 1.91
C GLY A 260 13.09 21.45 2.43
N LYS A 261 13.88 22.25 1.71
CA LYS A 261 14.27 23.59 2.15
C LYS A 261 13.06 24.52 2.32
N HIS A 262 12.14 24.53 1.36
CA HIS A 262 10.98 25.42 1.39
C HIS A 262 10.15 25.30 2.67
N SER A 263 9.86 24.08 3.09
CA SER A 263 9.06 23.84 4.30
C SER A 263 9.89 23.90 5.59
N ALA A 264 11.17 23.61 5.52
CA ALA A 264 12.09 23.72 6.67
C ALA A 264 12.38 25.18 7.05
N ASP A 265 12.53 26.08 6.06
CA ASP A 265 12.79 27.51 6.31
C ASP A 265 11.54 28.21 6.92
N ALA A 266 10.35 27.62 6.80
CA ALA A 266 9.10 28.14 7.35
C ALA A 266 8.76 27.57 8.73
N LEU A 267 9.31 26.40 9.07
CA LEU A 267 9.09 25.70 10.34
C LEU A 267 9.88 26.31 11.48
#